data_612b5e06da83c1a093630c075053cdc4
#
_entry.id   612b5e06da83c1a093630c075053cdc4
#
_cell.length_a   1.000
_cell.length_b   1.000
_cell.length_c   1.000
_cell.angle_alpha   90.00
_cell.angle_beta   90.00
_cell.angle_gamma   90.00
#
_symmetry.space_group_name_H-M   'P 1'
#
loop_
_entity.id
_entity.type
_entity.pdbx_description
1 polymer ?
#
loop_
_entity_poly.entity_id
_entity_poly.type
_entity_poly.pdbx_seq_one_letter_code
_entity_poly.pdbx_strand_id
1 'polypeptide(L)'
;MTIIPTPEQRAIIEYPLLPLRVTAGAGTGKTTTMALRLEHLVRSGMVEPEQALGVTFTNKAAEELAAKLRSFLPHLSEEGREVEVATYHGFAHGLLREFGPFVGVERSATVITPGFTRQLLRDALGSAEHCAIDLTMPGSRVDELAALANSQR
;
A
#
# COMPACT_ATOMS: atom_id res chain seq x y z
N MET A 1 -16.76 23.74 -2.46
CA MET A 1 -16.16 24.49 -1.32
C MET A 1 -14.72 24.81 -1.72
N THR A 2 -14.38 26.07 -1.92
CA THR A 2 -13.02 26.45 -2.36
C THR A 2 -12.08 26.37 -1.16
N ILE A 3 -11.10 25.48 -1.20
CA ILE A 3 -10.06 25.37 -0.16
C ILE A 3 -8.98 26.39 -0.48
N ILE A 4 -8.69 27.29 0.45
CA ILE A 4 -7.61 28.25 0.31
C ILE A 4 -6.41 27.73 1.09
N PRO A 5 -5.34 27.29 0.40
CA PRO A 5 -4.14 26.79 1.07
C PRO A 5 -3.37 27.93 1.76
N THR A 6 -2.73 27.63 2.88
CA THR A 6 -1.80 28.56 3.53
C THR A 6 -0.55 28.78 2.65
N PRO A 7 0.27 29.82 2.92
CA PRO A 7 1.51 30.03 2.15
C PRO A 7 2.45 28.81 2.15
N GLU A 8 2.57 28.12 3.29
CA GLU A 8 3.39 26.92 3.43
C GLU A 8 2.81 25.74 2.63
N GLN A 9 1.49 25.56 2.68
CA GLN A 9 0.81 24.53 1.90
C GLN A 9 0.95 24.82 0.40
N ARG A 10 0.84 26.10 -0.02
CA ARG A 10 1.04 26.50 -1.41
C ARG A 10 2.46 26.20 -1.88
N ALA A 11 3.47 26.49 -1.08
CA ALA A 11 4.86 26.17 -1.39
C ALA A 11 5.06 24.65 -1.60
N ILE A 12 4.34 23.80 -0.85
CA ILE A 12 4.35 22.34 -1.04
C ILE A 12 3.64 21.95 -2.35
N ILE A 13 2.48 22.53 -2.62
CA ILE A 13 1.67 22.23 -3.80
C ILE A 13 2.43 22.57 -5.09
N GLU A 14 3.07 23.74 -5.13
CA GLU A 14 3.79 24.26 -6.30
C GLU A 14 5.26 23.80 -6.36
N TYR A 15 5.73 23.02 -5.37
CA TYR A 15 7.11 22.53 -5.35
C TYR A 15 7.42 21.71 -6.62
N PRO A 16 8.58 21.87 -7.25
CA PRO A 16 8.97 21.12 -8.44
C PRO A 16 8.85 19.60 -8.27
N LEU A 17 8.86 18.85 -9.38
CA LEU A 17 8.79 17.38 -9.36
C LEU A 17 10.15 16.79 -8.92
N LEU A 18 10.48 17.06 -7.67
CA LEU A 18 11.69 16.60 -6.98
C LEU A 18 11.30 15.94 -5.65
N PRO A 19 12.17 15.08 -5.09
CA PRO A 19 11.92 14.51 -3.77
C PRO A 19 11.68 15.59 -2.72
N LEU A 20 10.55 15.49 -2.03
CA LEU A 20 10.14 16.44 -1.00
C LEU A 20 9.75 15.69 0.28
N ARG A 21 10.34 16.07 1.40
CA ARG A 21 9.93 15.61 2.72
C ARG A 21 9.18 16.71 3.45
N VAL A 22 7.94 16.46 3.85
CA VAL A 22 7.10 17.38 4.60
C VAL A 22 6.87 16.86 6.01
N THR A 23 7.19 17.68 7.02
CA THR A 23 6.89 17.38 8.42
C THR A 23 5.75 18.28 8.89
N ALA A 24 4.66 17.67 9.37
CA ALA A 24 3.47 18.41 9.75
C ALA A 24 2.74 17.71 10.92
N GLY A 25 2.20 18.49 11.85
CA GLY A 25 1.44 18.01 13.00
C GLY A 25 0.10 17.36 12.64
N ALA A 26 -0.58 16.80 13.63
CA ALA A 26 -1.95 16.32 13.45
C ALA A 26 -2.90 17.50 13.16
N GLY A 27 -3.89 17.30 12.30
CA GLY A 27 -4.91 18.32 11.98
C GLY A 27 -4.45 19.46 11.05
N THR A 28 -3.20 19.49 10.60
CA THR A 28 -2.66 20.56 9.72
C THR A 28 -3.07 20.46 8.25
N GLY A 29 -3.95 19.53 7.91
CA GLY A 29 -4.43 19.36 6.54
C GLY A 29 -3.51 18.56 5.61
N LYS A 30 -2.62 17.69 6.14
CA LYS A 30 -1.68 16.86 5.35
C LYS A 30 -2.32 16.18 4.14
N THR A 31 -3.40 15.43 4.38
CA THR A 31 -4.11 14.68 3.30
C THR A 31 -4.69 15.63 2.25
N THR A 32 -5.20 16.79 2.68
CA THR A 32 -5.73 17.79 1.76
C THR A 32 -4.62 18.44 0.94
N THR A 33 -3.49 18.79 1.56
CA THR A 33 -2.33 19.35 0.86
C THR A 33 -1.74 18.34 -0.14
N MET A 34 -1.69 17.06 0.22
CA MET A 34 -1.27 15.99 -0.69
C MET A 34 -2.21 15.85 -1.89
N ALA A 35 -3.53 15.88 -1.65
CA ALA A 35 -4.52 15.84 -2.73
C ALA A 35 -4.43 17.06 -3.66
N LEU A 36 -4.25 18.27 -3.10
CA LEU A 36 -4.05 19.50 -3.88
C LEU A 36 -2.75 19.48 -4.68
N ARG A 37 -1.69 18.89 -4.14
CA ARG A 37 -0.44 18.70 -4.89
C ARG A 37 -0.62 17.76 -6.07
N LEU A 38 -1.26 16.61 -5.87
CA LEU A 38 -1.55 15.67 -6.95
C LEU A 38 -2.46 16.30 -8.01
N GLU A 39 -3.49 17.04 -7.58
CA GLU A 39 -4.34 17.82 -8.49
C GLU A 39 -3.52 18.83 -9.30
N HIS A 40 -2.65 19.60 -8.66
CA HIS A 40 -1.78 20.57 -9.32
C HIS A 40 -0.86 19.92 -10.36
N LEU A 41 -0.20 18.80 -10.02
CA LEU A 41 0.70 18.09 -10.91
C LEU A 41 -0.02 17.56 -12.16
N VAL A 42 -1.20 16.97 -11.97
CA VAL A 42 -2.01 16.45 -13.08
C VAL A 42 -2.58 17.59 -13.92
N ARG A 43 -3.17 18.61 -13.31
CA ARG A 43 -3.81 19.72 -14.02
C ARG A 43 -2.82 20.58 -14.79
N SER A 44 -1.58 20.71 -14.30
CA SER A 44 -0.51 21.41 -15.02
C SER A 44 0.13 20.59 -16.15
N GLY A 45 -0.27 19.33 -16.31
CA GLY A 45 0.30 18.42 -17.31
C GLY A 45 1.73 17.97 -17.01
N MET A 46 2.20 18.18 -15.76
CA MET A 46 3.52 17.70 -15.34
C MET A 46 3.56 16.18 -15.14
N VAL A 47 2.42 15.58 -14.84
CA VAL A 47 2.26 14.14 -14.61
C VAL A 47 0.92 13.70 -15.19
N GLU A 48 0.91 12.60 -15.94
CA GLU A 48 -0.35 11.95 -16.33
C GLU A 48 -1.00 11.28 -15.11
N PRO A 49 -2.35 11.21 -15.03
CA PRO A 49 -3.05 10.61 -13.90
C PRO A 49 -2.56 9.20 -13.56
N GLU A 50 -2.31 8.39 -14.59
CA GLU A 50 -1.85 7.00 -14.48
C GLU A 50 -0.40 6.86 -14.02
N GLN A 51 0.37 7.95 -14.07
CA GLN A 51 1.75 8.02 -13.57
C GLN A 51 1.81 8.49 -12.12
N ALA A 52 0.68 8.90 -11.56
CA ALA A 52 0.60 9.40 -10.19
C ALA A 52 0.05 8.32 -9.25
N LEU A 53 0.79 8.04 -8.18
CA LEU A 53 0.41 7.07 -7.15
C LEU A 53 0.36 7.75 -5.78
N GLY A 54 -0.81 7.73 -5.15
CA GLY A 54 -1.00 8.12 -3.74
C GLY A 54 -0.91 6.90 -2.82
N VAL A 55 0.09 6.84 -1.94
CA VAL A 55 0.23 5.72 -1.01
C VAL A 55 -0.04 6.18 0.43
N THR A 56 -0.87 5.41 1.15
CA THR A 56 -1.23 5.70 2.54
C THR A 56 -1.02 4.47 3.44
N PHE A 57 -1.14 4.67 4.75
CA PHE A 57 -0.95 3.56 5.68
C PHE A 57 -2.24 2.75 5.93
N THR A 58 -3.41 3.39 5.89
CA THR A 58 -4.69 2.75 6.20
C THR A 58 -5.66 2.83 5.02
N ASN A 59 -6.57 1.85 4.92
CA ASN A 59 -7.62 1.84 3.89
C ASN A 59 -8.49 3.10 3.99
N LYS A 60 -8.86 3.51 5.20
CA LYS A 60 -9.66 4.73 5.41
C LYS A 60 -8.96 5.97 4.85
N ALA A 61 -7.63 6.13 5.08
CA ALA A 61 -6.89 7.26 4.55
C ALA A 61 -6.76 7.19 3.01
N ALA A 62 -6.67 5.98 2.43
CA ALA A 62 -6.69 5.79 0.99
C ALA A 62 -8.03 6.21 0.39
N GLU A 63 -9.14 5.77 0.98
CA GLU A 63 -10.50 6.16 0.57
C GLU A 63 -10.73 7.67 0.67
N GLU A 64 -10.30 8.29 1.77
CA GLU A 64 -10.40 9.75 1.96
C GLU A 64 -9.58 10.53 0.92
N LEU A 65 -8.38 10.07 0.60
CA LEU A 65 -7.53 10.69 -0.43
C LEU A 65 -8.15 10.53 -1.82
N ALA A 66 -8.60 9.32 -2.17
CA ALA A 66 -9.25 9.04 -3.44
C ALA A 66 -10.54 9.87 -3.61
N ALA A 67 -11.37 9.99 -2.56
CA ALA A 67 -12.57 10.82 -2.59
C ALA A 67 -12.25 12.30 -2.83
N LYS A 68 -11.19 12.83 -2.20
CA LYS A 68 -10.75 14.21 -2.44
C LYS A 68 -10.25 14.41 -3.86
N LEU A 69 -9.44 13.48 -4.38
CA LEU A 69 -8.95 13.57 -5.76
C LEU A 69 -10.10 13.56 -6.77
N ARG A 70 -11.08 12.67 -6.62
CA ARG A 70 -12.28 12.69 -7.45
C ARG A 70 -13.05 14.01 -7.38
N SER A 71 -13.10 14.65 -6.21
CA SER A 71 -13.76 15.96 -6.06
C SER A 71 -12.98 17.12 -6.69
N PHE A 72 -11.64 17.03 -6.78
CA PHE A 72 -10.77 18.04 -7.36
C PHE A 72 -10.58 17.88 -8.87
N LEU A 73 -10.65 16.64 -9.36
CA LEU A 73 -10.43 16.25 -10.74
C LEU A 73 -11.64 15.49 -11.32
N PRO A 74 -12.85 16.08 -11.30
CA PRO A 74 -14.07 15.38 -11.72
C PRO A 74 -14.03 14.95 -13.19
N HIS A 75 -13.36 15.73 -14.06
CA HIS A 75 -13.21 15.43 -15.47
C HIS A 75 -12.46 14.10 -15.74
N LEU A 76 -11.51 13.72 -14.88
CA LEU A 76 -10.81 12.44 -15.04
C LEU A 76 -11.76 11.25 -14.88
N SER A 77 -12.67 11.30 -13.90
CA SER A 77 -13.66 10.25 -13.71
C SER A 77 -14.64 10.15 -14.90
N GLU A 78 -14.98 11.28 -15.52
CA GLU A 78 -15.81 11.31 -16.74
C GLU A 78 -15.08 10.67 -17.94
N GLU A 79 -13.76 10.80 -18.01
CA GLU A 79 -12.90 10.19 -19.02
C GLU A 79 -12.54 8.73 -18.70
N GLY A 80 -12.96 8.20 -17.57
CA GLY A 80 -12.58 6.86 -17.09
C GLY A 80 -11.12 6.76 -16.65
N ARG A 81 -10.50 7.90 -16.31
CA ARG A 81 -9.11 8.01 -15.84
C ARG A 81 -9.11 8.32 -14.34
N GLU A 82 -8.20 7.77 -13.61
CA GLU A 82 -8.06 8.02 -12.17
C GLU A 82 -6.58 8.04 -11.75
N VAL A 83 -6.29 8.83 -10.73
CA VAL A 83 -5.02 8.74 -9.99
C VAL A 83 -5.10 7.53 -9.07
N GLU A 84 -4.15 6.62 -9.16
CA GLU A 84 -4.11 5.44 -8.31
C GLU A 84 -3.86 5.83 -6.85
N VAL A 85 -4.69 5.31 -5.95
CA VAL A 85 -4.53 5.48 -4.50
C VAL A 85 -4.63 4.13 -3.83
N ALA A 86 -3.59 3.76 -3.09
CA ALA A 86 -3.51 2.47 -2.42
C ALA A 86 -2.91 2.57 -1.02
N THR A 87 -3.06 1.52 -0.22
CA THR A 87 -2.18 1.35 0.94
C THR A 87 -0.84 0.75 0.51
N TYR A 88 0.21 0.89 1.34
CA TYR A 88 1.50 0.24 1.09
C TYR A 88 1.35 -1.27 0.82
N HIS A 89 0.54 -1.95 1.63
CA HIS A 89 0.29 -3.39 1.46
C HIS A 89 -0.53 -3.69 0.20
N GLY A 90 -1.54 -2.87 -0.10
CA GLY A 90 -2.35 -3.02 -1.31
C GLY A 90 -1.52 -2.85 -2.58
N PHE A 91 -0.69 -1.82 -2.63
CA PHE A 91 0.23 -1.58 -3.74
C PHE A 91 1.25 -2.72 -3.89
N ALA A 92 1.91 -3.12 -2.80
CA ALA A 92 2.86 -4.24 -2.83
C ALA A 92 2.20 -5.55 -3.29
N HIS A 93 0.96 -5.82 -2.85
CA HIS A 93 0.21 -6.98 -3.32
C HIS A 93 -0.14 -6.88 -4.81
N GLY A 94 -0.48 -5.69 -5.30
CA GLY A 94 -0.68 -5.44 -6.73
C GLY A 94 0.57 -5.78 -7.54
N LEU A 95 1.74 -5.30 -7.11
CA LEU A 95 3.03 -5.62 -7.73
C LEU A 95 3.33 -7.13 -7.72
N LEU A 96 3.06 -7.82 -6.61
CA LEU A 96 3.25 -9.28 -6.55
C LEU A 96 2.33 -10.04 -7.50
N ARG A 97 1.11 -9.58 -7.71
CA ARG A 97 0.19 -10.22 -8.67
C ARG A 97 0.64 -9.99 -10.12
N GLU A 98 1.21 -8.85 -10.43
CA GLU A 98 1.65 -8.50 -11.78
C GLU A 98 3.02 -9.10 -12.10
N PHE A 99 3.99 -8.87 -11.23
CA PHE A 99 5.40 -9.22 -11.45
C PHE A 99 5.84 -10.51 -10.72
N GLY A 100 5.04 -11.03 -9.78
CA GLY A 100 5.35 -12.25 -9.03
C GLY A 100 5.75 -13.45 -9.87
N PRO A 101 5.09 -13.73 -11.02
CA PRO A 101 5.49 -14.83 -11.90
C PRO A 101 6.95 -14.79 -12.36
N PHE A 102 7.54 -13.61 -12.52
CA PHE A 102 8.95 -13.46 -12.89
C PHE A 102 9.94 -13.87 -11.80
N VAL A 103 9.46 -13.94 -10.55
CA VAL A 103 10.25 -14.36 -9.37
C VAL A 103 9.71 -15.63 -8.71
N GLY A 104 8.89 -16.40 -9.44
CA GLY A 104 8.37 -17.69 -8.98
C GLY A 104 7.20 -17.59 -8.00
N VAL A 105 6.53 -16.46 -7.89
CA VAL A 105 5.30 -16.28 -7.10
C VAL A 105 4.09 -16.38 -8.03
N GLU A 106 3.18 -17.30 -7.76
CA GLU A 106 1.97 -17.44 -8.55
C GLU A 106 1.03 -16.23 -8.39
N ARG A 107 0.32 -15.87 -9.46
CA ARG A 107 -0.69 -14.79 -9.43
C ARG A 107 -1.83 -15.06 -8.46
N SER A 108 -2.12 -16.33 -8.19
CA SER A 108 -3.11 -16.80 -7.23
C SER A 108 -2.61 -16.84 -5.80
N ALA A 109 -1.33 -16.54 -5.56
CA ALA A 109 -0.75 -16.55 -4.23
C ALA A 109 -1.50 -15.60 -3.29
N THR A 110 -1.86 -16.09 -2.12
CA THR A 110 -2.57 -15.32 -1.09
C THR A 110 -1.62 -14.96 0.04
N VAL A 111 -1.63 -13.71 0.44
CA VAL A 111 -0.89 -13.26 1.62
C VAL A 111 -1.58 -13.79 2.87
N ILE A 112 -0.90 -14.62 3.63
CA ILE A 112 -1.42 -15.20 4.87
C ILE A 112 -0.77 -14.55 6.11
N THR A 113 -1.52 -14.56 7.21
CA THR A 113 -1.01 -14.05 8.49
C THR A 113 -0.08 -15.08 9.15
N PRO A 114 0.87 -14.64 10.02
CA PRO A 114 1.70 -15.58 10.78
C PRO A 114 0.92 -16.60 11.60
N GLY A 115 -0.26 -16.22 12.10
CA GLY A 115 -1.17 -17.15 12.80
C GLY A 115 -1.68 -18.26 11.92
N PHE A 116 -2.10 -17.93 10.70
CA PHE A 116 -2.58 -18.90 9.72
C PHE A 116 -1.44 -19.80 9.21
N THR A 117 -0.23 -19.25 9.03
CA THR A 117 0.97 -20.05 8.71
C THR A 117 1.23 -21.13 9.75
N ARG A 118 1.15 -20.77 11.05
CA ARG A 118 1.31 -21.77 12.14
C ARG A 118 0.22 -22.82 12.12
N GLN A 119 -1.01 -22.46 11.80
CA GLN A 119 -2.11 -23.43 11.67
C GLN A 119 -1.88 -24.40 10.52
N LEU A 120 -1.54 -23.91 9.33
CA LEU A 120 -1.21 -24.75 8.17
C LEU A 120 -0.04 -25.70 8.45
N LEU A 121 1.00 -25.22 9.14
CA LEU A 121 2.13 -26.06 9.54
C LEU A 121 1.71 -27.15 10.54
N ARG A 122 0.86 -26.83 11.52
CA ARG A 122 0.30 -27.84 12.45
C ARG A 122 -0.52 -28.88 11.71
N ASP A 123 -1.38 -28.45 10.79
CA ASP A 123 -2.25 -29.34 10.04
C ASP A 123 -1.43 -30.27 9.13
N ALA A 124 -0.39 -29.72 8.47
CA ALA A 124 0.52 -30.49 7.64
C ALA A 124 1.38 -31.49 8.44
N LEU A 125 1.87 -31.09 9.61
CA LEU A 125 2.70 -31.93 10.48
C LEU A 125 1.86 -32.92 11.30
N GLY A 126 0.64 -32.54 11.70
CA GLY A 126 -0.29 -33.41 12.42
C GLY A 126 -0.83 -34.57 11.57
N SER A 127 -0.81 -34.44 10.25
CA SER A 127 -1.14 -35.53 9.31
C SER A 127 0.04 -36.48 9.06
N ALA A 128 1.24 -36.15 9.52
CA ALA A 128 2.40 -37.04 9.41
C ALA A 128 2.48 -37.94 10.66
N GLU A 129 2.19 -39.22 10.53
CA GLU A 129 2.14 -40.21 11.64
C GLU A 129 3.43 -40.38 12.47
N HIS A 130 4.52 -39.62 12.18
CA HIS A 130 5.83 -39.70 12.84
C HIS A 130 6.48 -38.34 13.10
N CYS A 131 5.71 -37.28 13.35
CA CYS A 131 6.30 -35.98 13.64
C CYS A 131 6.69 -35.86 15.14
N ALA A 132 8.00 -35.92 15.44
CA ALA A 132 8.54 -35.73 16.79
C ALA A 132 8.64 -34.26 17.21
N ILE A 133 7.87 -33.38 16.59
CA ILE A 133 7.89 -31.94 16.87
C ILE A 133 6.78 -31.58 17.86
N ASP A 134 7.15 -31.05 19.00
CA ASP A 134 6.19 -30.51 19.98
C ASP A 134 5.63 -29.17 19.49
N LEU A 135 4.38 -29.18 19.01
CA LEU A 135 3.67 -28.01 18.47
C LEU A 135 2.99 -27.15 19.54
N THR A 136 3.08 -27.55 20.81
CA THR A 136 2.37 -26.89 21.92
C THR A 136 3.16 -25.75 22.57
N MET A 137 4.48 -25.72 22.38
CA MET A 137 5.35 -24.73 23.02
C MET A 137 5.42 -23.41 22.21
N PRO A 138 5.23 -22.25 22.83
CA PRO A 138 5.53 -20.93 22.22
C PRO A 138 7.04 -20.84 21.94
N GLY A 139 7.41 -20.46 20.71
CA GLY A 139 8.81 -20.46 20.29
C GLY A 139 9.35 -21.83 19.91
N SER A 140 8.46 -22.79 19.66
CA SER A 140 8.84 -24.14 19.22
C SER A 140 9.49 -24.12 17.83
N ARG A 141 10.16 -25.24 17.45
CA ARG A 141 10.76 -25.48 16.13
C ARG A 141 9.86 -25.17 14.92
N VAL A 142 8.55 -24.96 15.13
CA VAL A 142 7.62 -24.48 14.08
C VAL A 142 8.00 -23.08 13.59
N ASP A 143 8.40 -22.20 14.51
CA ASP A 143 8.86 -20.84 14.14
C ASP A 143 10.25 -20.90 13.44
N GLU A 144 11.12 -21.83 13.86
CA GLU A 144 12.40 -22.10 13.20
C GLU A 144 12.21 -22.71 11.80
N LEU A 145 11.29 -23.66 11.63
CA LEU A 145 10.97 -24.25 10.33
C LEU A 145 10.30 -23.22 9.40
N ALA A 146 9.45 -22.36 9.91
CA ALA A 146 8.88 -21.26 9.15
C ALA A 146 9.94 -20.24 8.71
N ALA A 147 10.93 -19.97 9.58
CA ALA A 147 12.08 -19.12 9.24
C ALA A 147 13.00 -19.77 8.19
N LEU A 148 13.25 -21.09 8.31
CA LEU A 148 14.04 -21.85 7.34
C LEU A 148 13.35 -21.94 5.97
N ALA A 149 12.05 -22.16 5.92
CA ALA A 149 11.28 -22.16 4.69
C ALA A 149 11.29 -20.80 3.96
N ASN A 150 11.40 -19.71 4.72
CA ASN A 150 11.52 -18.35 4.16
C ASN A 150 12.97 -17.97 3.79
N SER A 151 13.99 -18.67 4.32
CA SER A 151 15.40 -18.37 4.05
C SER A 151 15.96 -19.09 2.81
N GLN A 152 15.23 -20.06 2.25
CA GLN A 152 15.64 -20.84 1.06
C GLN A 152 15.00 -20.31 -0.25
N ARG A 153 14.40 -19.15 -0.20
CA ARG A 153 13.89 -18.39 -1.35
C ARG A 153 14.73 -17.12 -1.48
#